data_1d184248452818f1c12e30acb4980dd2
#
_entry.id   1d184248452818f1c12e30acb4980dd2
#
_cell.length_a   1.000
_cell.length_b   1.000
_cell.length_c   1.000
_cell.angle_alpha   90.00
_cell.angle_beta   90.00
_cell.angle_gamma   90.00
#
_symmetry.space_group_name_H-M   'P 1'
#
loop_
_entity.id
_entity.type
_entity.pdbx_description
1 polymer ?
#
loop_
_entity_poly.entity_id
_entity_poly.type
_entity_poly.pdbx_seq_one_letter_code
_entity_poly.pdbx_strand_id
1 'polypeptide(L)'
;MHYNTLTYAVSEGILTLTLNRPDQLNSFTLEMASELVDAFHRASEDDAVGAIVVTGAGRAFCAGMDLSVDGNVFGLDESQQPTLE
;
A
#
# COMPACT_ATOMS: atom_id res chain seq x y z
N MET A 1 -11.15 3.57 11.97
CA MET A 1 -9.78 3.09 11.70
C MET A 1 -9.03 4.14 10.90
N HIS A 2 -7.84 4.46 11.34
CA HIS A 2 -7.06 5.53 10.74
C HIS A 2 -5.72 5.01 10.22
N TYR A 3 -5.43 5.27 8.95
CA TYR A 3 -4.15 4.90 8.35
C TYR A 3 -3.30 6.15 8.14
N ASN A 4 -1.99 6.00 8.23
CA ASN A 4 -1.06 7.10 8.05
C ASN A 4 -0.61 7.24 6.59
N THR A 5 -0.58 6.15 5.84
CA THR A 5 -0.06 6.14 4.47
C THR A 5 -1.13 5.86 3.43
N LEU A 6 -2.36 5.59 3.86
CA LEU A 6 -3.47 5.26 2.98
C LEU A 6 -4.71 6.05 3.37
N THR A 7 -5.62 6.19 2.42
CA THR A 7 -6.99 6.52 2.73
C THR A 7 -7.88 5.35 2.32
N TYR A 8 -8.97 5.15 3.05
CA TYR A 8 -9.89 4.02 2.90
C TYR A 8 -11.30 4.59 2.74
N ALA A 9 -11.89 4.40 1.59
CA ALA A 9 -13.22 4.94 1.32
C ALA A 9 -14.05 3.93 0.54
N VAL A 10 -15.26 3.68 1.04
CA VAL A 10 -16.21 2.78 0.38
C VAL A 10 -17.38 3.60 -0.14
N SER A 11 -17.73 3.39 -1.39
CA SER A 11 -18.89 4.02 -2.01
C SER A 11 -19.43 3.08 -3.07
N GLU A 12 -20.72 2.85 -3.00
CA GLU A 12 -21.45 2.04 -3.99
C GLU A 12 -20.82 0.66 -4.23
N GLY A 13 -20.39 0.03 -3.14
CA GLY A 13 -19.81 -1.30 -3.20
C GLY A 13 -18.33 -1.32 -3.61
N ILE A 14 -17.72 -0.16 -3.83
CA ILE A 14 -16.34 -0.08 -4.26
C ILE A 14 -15.49 0.54 -3.14
N LEU A 15 -14.48 -0.19 -2.70
CA LEU A 15 -13.47 0.35 -1.80
C LEU A 15 -12.38 0.98 -2.65
N THR A 16 -12.09 2.24 -2.38
CA THR A 16 -10.94 2.92 -2.97
C THR A 16 -9.86 3.07 -1.90
N LEU A 17 -8.73 2.42 -2.11
CA LEU A 17 -7.55 2.57 -1.28
C LEU A 17 -6.60 3.51 -2.01
N THR A 18 -6.34 4.67 -1.43
CA THR A 18 -5.46 5.65 -2.04
C THR A 18 -4.15 5.70 -1.28
N LEU A 19 -3.05 5.40 -1.97
CA LEU A 19 -1.72 5.55 -1.41
C LEU A 19 -1.48 7.04 -1.19
N ASN A 20 -1.18 7.45 0.03
CA ASN A 20 -1.19 8.86 0.40
C ASN A 20 0.13 9.31 0.99
N ARG A 21 1.20 9.18 0.21
CA ARG A 21 2.50 9.76 0.46
C ARG A 21 2.95 10.55 -0.77
N PRO A 22 2.14 11.55 -1.19
CA PRO A 22 2.41 12.23 -2.47
C PRO A 22 3.75 12.97 -2.51
N ASP A 23 4.23 13.46 -1.37
CA ASP A 23 5.53 14.12 -1.31
C ASP A 23 6.70 13.18 -1.55
N GLN A 24 6.47 11.89 -1.42
CA GLN A 24 7.45 10.83 -1.67
C GLN A 24 7.05 10.00 -2.88
N LEU A 25 6.16 10.52 -3.73
CA LEU A 25 5.64 9.84 -4.91
C LEU A 25 5.05 8.47 -4.57
N ASN A 26 4.47 8.38 -3.37
CA ASN A 26 3.83 7.16 -2.85
C ASN A 26 4.76 5.97 -2.80
N SER A 27 6.04 6.22 -2.53
CA SER A 27 7.02 5.14 -2.43
C SER A 27 6.65 4.21 -1.27
N PHE A 28 6.94 2.93 -1.45
CA PHE A 28 6.50 1.87 -0.58
C PHE A 28 7.36 1.76 0.68
N THR A 29 6.73 1.67 1.83
CA THR A 29 7.40 1.52 3.13
C THR A 29 6.81 0.33 3.87
N LEU A 30 7.48 -0.10 4.96
CA LEU A 30 6.94 -1.13 5.83
C LEU A 30 5.61 -0.72 6.43
N GLU A 31 5.48 0.54 6.80
CA GLU A 31 4.22 1.04 7.35
C GLU A 31 3.10 0.92 6.33
N MET A 32 3.35 1.31 5.08
CA MET A 32 2.36 1.18 4.02
C MET A 32 1.99 -0.27 3.77
N ALA A 33 2.98 -1.17 3.77
CA ALA A 33 2.72 -2.59 3.60
C ALA A 33 1.82 -3.13 4.69
N SER A 34 2.11 -2.78 5.94
CA SER A 34 1.32 -3.21 7.08
C SER A 34 -0.11 -2.68 7.00
N GLU A 35 -0.25 -1.42 6.61
CA GLU A 35 -1.58 -0.82 6.47
C GLU A 35 -2.37 -1.43 5.32
N LEU A 36 -1.70 -1.76 4.21
CA LEU A 36 -2.37 -2.41 3.09
C LEU A 36 -2.88 -3.80 3.49
N VAL A 37 -2.08 -4.57 4.20
CA VAL A 37 -2.50 -5.90 4.68
C VAL A 37 -3.73 -5.76 5.58
N ASP A 38 -3.71 -4.81 6.51
CA ASP A 38 -4.83 -4.56 7.39
C ASP A 38 -6.08 -4.13 6.60
N ALA A 39 -5.89 -3.24 5.63
CA ALA A 39 -7.00 -2.74 4.82
C ALA A 39 -7.65 -3.84 3.99
N PHE A 40 -6.85 -4.71 3.36
CA PHE A 40 -7.39 -5.82 2.59
C PHE A 40 -8.10 -6.83 3.50
N HIS A 41 -7.54 -7.10 4.68
CA HIS A 41 -8.18 -8.01 5.63
C HIS A 41 -9.52 -7.44 6.08
N ARG A 42 -9.55 -6.16 6.42
CA ARG A 42 -10.77 -5.47 6.82
C ARG A 42 -11.82 -5.51 5.70
N ALA A 43 -11.38 -5.27 4.47
CA ALA A 43 -12.29 -5.28 3.32
C ALA A 43 -12.88 -6.67 3.08
N SER A 44 -12.12 -7.72 3.32
CA SER A 44 -12.59 -9.09 3.11
C SER A 44 -13.73 -9.47 4.05
N GLU A 45 -13.86 -8.75 5.15
CA GLU A 45 -14.90 -8.99 6.14
C GLU A 45 -16.05 -7.97 6.04
N ASP A 46 -15.97 -7.06 5.10
CA ASP A 46 -16.96 -5.99 4.93
C ASP A 46 -17.90 -6.31 3.78
N ASP A 47 -19.14 -6.64 4.11
CA ASP A 47 -20.16 -6.98 3.11
C ASP A 47 -20.47 -5.83 2.17
N ALA A 48 -20.12 -4.61 2.53
CA ALA A 48 -20.34 -3.44 1.67
C ALA A 48 -19.31 -3.34 0.55
N VAL A 49 -18.25 -4.14 0.60
CA VAL A 49 -17.18 -4.09 -0.39
C VAL A 49 -17.33 -5.23 -1.38
N GLY A 50 -17.62 -4.88 -2.65
CA GLY A 50 -17.68 -5.86 -3.73
C GLY A 50 -16.48 -5.80 -4.67
N ALA A 51 -15.73 -4.69 -4.65
CA ALA A 51 -14.56 -4.52 -5.48
C ALA A 51 -13.60 -3.56 -4.81
N ILE A 52 -12.31 -3.68 -5.13
CA ILE A 52 -11.26 -2.84 -4.56
C ILE A 52 -10.49 -2.16 -5.68
N VAL A 53 -10.36 -0.85 -5.57
CA VAL A 53 -9.53 -0.04 -6.46
C VAL A 53 -8.37 0.50 -5.62
N VAL A 54 -7.15 0.33 -6.10
CA VAL A 54 -5.96 0.90 -5.45
C VAL A 54 -5.41 1.96 -6.39
N THR A 55 -5.22 3.16 -5.87
CA THR A 55 -4.71 4.27 -6.65
C THR A 55 -3.71 5.08 -5.81
N GLY A 56 -3.14 6.12 -6.38
CA GLY A 56 -2.18 6.96 -5.69
C GLY A 56 -2.61 8.42 -5.66
N ALA A 57 -2.39 9.07 -4.52
CA ALA A 57 -2.61 10.50 -4.41
C ALA A 57 -1.50 11.26 -5.15
N GLY A 58 -1.88 12.36 -5.79
CA GLY A 58 -0.93 13.18 -6.51
C GLY A 58 -0.61 12.63 -7.89
N ARG A 59 0.62 12.88 -8.35
CA ARG A 59 1.00 12.62 -9.75
C ARG A 59 1.55 11.22 -10.02
N ALA A 60 1.72 10.40 -9.00
CA ALA A 60 2.25 9.06 -9.18
C ALA A 60 1.39 8.04 -8.44
N PHE A 61 1.29 6.84 -9.01
CA PHE A 61 0.68 5.74 -8.29
C PHE A 61 1.60 5.28 -7.17
N CYS A 62 2.79 4.82 -7.53
CA CYS A 62 3.79 4.37 -6.58
C CYS A 62 5.16 4.41 -7.28
N ALA A 63 6.13 5.05 -6.64
CA ALA A 63 7.47 5.18 -7.24
C ALA A 63 8.35 3.97 -6.98
N GLY A 64 7.84 2.99 -6.26
CA GLY A 64 8.59 1.81 -5.91
C GLY A 64 8.97 1.83 -4.43
N MET A 65 9.98 1.05 -4.07
CA MET A 65 10.38 0.89 -2.69
C MET A 65 11.13 2.12 -2.18
N ASP A 66 10.79 2.55 -0.96
CA ASP A 66 11.48 3.68 -0.33
C ASP A 66 12.77 3.20 0.32
N LEU A 67 13.89 3.48 -0.33
CA LEU A 67 15.20 3.04 0.12
C LEU A 67 15.78 3.93 1.23
N SER A 68 15.09 5.00 1.58
CA SER A 68 15.51 5.85 2.69
C SER A 68 15.14 5.26 4.05
N VAL A 69 14.29 4.24 4.05
CA VAL A 69 13.87 3.56 5.27
C VAL A 69 14.86 2.45 5.58
N ASP A 70 15.26 2.33 6.85
CA ASP A 70 16.17 1.28 7.27
C ASP A 70 15.58 -0.09 7.03
N GLY A 71 16.46 -1.00 6.65
CA GLY A 71 16.13 -2.39 6.55
C GLY A 71 15.51 -2.75 5.22
N ASN A 72 15.24 -4.01 5.11
CA ASN A 72 14.70 -4.62 3.92
C ASN A 72 13.20 -4.76 4.09
N VAL A 73 12.44 -4.00 3.33
CA VAL A 73 11.00 -3.89 3.49
C VAL A 73 10.29 -5.25 3.42
N PHE A 74 10.84 -6.16 2.65
CA PHE A 74 10.23 -7.49 2.50
C PHE A 74 11.00 -8.57 3.25
N GLY A 75 11.98 -8.20 4.05
CA GLY A 75 12.81 -9.18 4.74
C GLY A 75 13.76 -9.92 3.82
N LEU A 76 14.02 -9.38 2.65
CA LEU A 76 14.93 -9.99 1.69
C LEU A 76 16.35 -9.55 1.98
N ASP A 77 17.26 -10.50 2.03
CA ASP A 77 18.68 -10.25 2.18
C ASP A 77 19.25 -9.90 0.82
N GLU A 78 20.05 -8.83 0.75
CA GLU A 78 20.67 -8.43 -0.51
C GLU A 78 21.54 -9.54 -1.12
N SER A 79 22.14 -10.35 -0.27
CA SER A 79 22.95 -11.49 -0.74
C SER A 79 22.08 -12.61 -1.30
N GLN A 80 20.79 -12.55 -1.11
CA GLN A 80 19.83 -13.54 -1.54
C GLN A 80 18.82 -12.96 -2.51
N GLN A 81 19.21 -11.97 -3.26
CA GLN A 81 18.31 -11.37 -4.23
C GLN A 81 17.84 -12.44 -5.22
N PRO A 82 16.55 -12.42 -5.54
CA PRO A 82 16.05 -13.36 -6.53
C PRO A 82 16.68 -13.07 -7.88
N THR A 83 17.06 -14.13 -8.56
CA THR A 83 17.54 -14.00 -9.92
C THR A 83 16.35 -13.91 -10.85
N LEU A 84 16.39 -12.96 -11.76
CA LEU A 84 15.34 -12.80 -12.77
C LEU A 84 15.70 -13.64 -13.98
N GLU A 85 15.45 -14.89 -13.87
CA GLU A 85 15.77 -15.84 -14.95
C GLU A 85 14.53 -16.47 -15.51
#